data_69d29c51d8b8f89247fc09bad3b69bff
#
_entry.id   69d29c51d8b8f89247fc09bad3b69bff
#
_cell.length_a   1.000
_cell.length_b   1.000
_cell.length_c   1.000
_cell.angle_alpha   90.00
_cell.angle_beta   90.00
_cell.angle_gamma   90.00
#
_symmetry.space_group_name_H-M   'P 1'
#
loop_
_entity.id
_entity.type
_entity.pdbx_description
1 polymer ?
#
loop_
_entity_poly.entity_id
_entity_poly.type
_entity_poly.pdbx_seq_one_letter_code
_entity_poly.pdbx_strand_id
1 'polypeptide(L)'
;VVKRALKAGRYAIFSGTGTGKTLMQLSWAEQVVKHTDKPVLILAFLAVSDQTIEEGKKFGVEVKHWSQHYQDRYQDCNSPMERGGIFITNYEQLDNIDCSLFSGIVCDESSIIKNFEGSIREKIISGFRDTPYKLPCTATPSPNDPMELGNHSEFLGVMSRNEMLAMYFVHDGGETSKWRLKGHADQRYWDW
;
A
#
# COMPACT_ATOMS: atom_id res chain seq x y z
N VAL A 1 9.41 -1.46 13.84
CA VAL A 1 8.45 -1.05 12.80
C VAL A 1 7.48 -2.19 12.49
N VAL A 2 7.93 -3.35 11.99
CA VAL A 2 7.09 -4.47 11.53
C VAL A 2 6.07 -4.93 12.58
N LYS A 3 6.49 -5.16 13.84
CA LYS A 3 5.57 -5.56 14.93
C LYS A 3 4.43 -4.55 15.15
N ARG A 4 4.71 -3.25 15.02
CA ARG A 4 3.70 -2.20 15.14
C ARG A 4 2.73 -2.25 13.96
N ALA A 5 3.26 -2.38 12.74
CA ALA A 5 2.47 -2.50 11.52
C ALA A 5 1.52 -3.72 11.53
N LEU A 6 2.01 -4.86 12.02
CA LEU A 6 1.19 -6.07 12.17
C LEU A 6 0.05 -5.89 13.19
N LYS A 7 0.34 -5.25 14.33
CA LYS A 7 -0.69 -4.97 15.35
C LYS A 7 -1.77 -4.00 14.85
N ALA A 8 -1.38 -3.02 14.05
CA ALA A 8 -2.30 -2.04 13.48
C ALA A 8 -3.13 -2.60 12.31
N GLY A 9 -2.60 -3.60 11.60
CA GLY A 9 -3.18 -4.15 10.37
C GLY A 9 -3.01 -3.22 9.18
N ARG A 10 -3.35 -1.94 9.33
CA ARG A 10 -3.19 -0.88 8.33
C ARG A 10 -2.17 0.13 8.85
N TYR A 11 -1.02 0.22 8.17
CA TYR A 11 0.12 1.01 8.66
C TYR A 11 1.01 1.48 7.52
N ALA A 12 1.49 2.70 7.57
CA ALA A 12 2.44 3.23 6.59
C ALA A 12 3.88 3.12 7.08
N ILE A 13 4.80 2.76 6.18
CA ILE A 13 6.24 2.82 6.42
C ILE A 13 6.85 3.94 5.59
N PHE A 14 7.01 5.09 6.21
CA PHE A 14 7.68 6.23 5.61
C PHE A 14 9.12 6.29 6.11
N SER A 15 10.04 5.84 5.28
CA SER A 15 11.45 5.79 5.66
C SER A 15 12.36 5.99 4.44
N GLY A 16 13.53 6.60 4.64
CA GLY A 16 14.48 6.94 3.60
C GLY A 16 14.94 5.74 2.75
N THR A 17 15.69 6.02 1.70
CA THR A 17 16.35 4.99 0.90
C THR A 17 17.38 4.23 1.73
N GLY A 18 17.62 2.95 1.43
CA GLY A 18 18.62 2.14 2.13
C GLY A 18 18.29 1.73 3.57
N THR A 19 17.09 2.02 4.08
CA THR A 19 16.67 1.67 5.44
C THR A 19 16.16 0.23 5.60
N GLY A 20 16.22 -0.58 4.54
CA GLY A 20 15.76 -1.97 4.55
C GLY A 20 14.23 -2.11 4.39
N LYS A 21 13.58 -1.18 3.68
CA LYS A 21 12.13 -1.24 3.41
C LYS A 21 11.69 -2.59 2.85
N THR A 22 12.41 -3.11 1.85
CA THR A 22 12.10 -4.41 1.22
C THR A 22 12.04 -5.54 2.24
N LEU A 23 13.03 -5.59 3.15
CA LEU A 23 13.02 -6.60 4.21
C LEU A 23 11.85 -6.42 5.18
N MET A 24 11.50 -5.17 5.51
CA MET A 24 10.32 -4.89 6.35
C MET A 24 9.02 -5.32 5.67
N GLN A 25 8.87 -5.07 4.38
CA GLN A 25 7.73 -5.49 3.56
C GLN A 25 7.61 -7.01 3.51
N LEU A 26 8.71 -7.71 3.20
CA LEU A 26 8.74 -9.17 3.12
C LEU A 26 8.43 -9.82 4.46
N SER A 27 9.06 -9.35 5.53
CA SER A 27 8.80 -9.84 6.89
C SER A 27 7.33 -9.61 7.32
N TRP A 28 6.77 -8.45 6.99
CA TRP A 28 5.37 -8.16 7.27
C TRP A 28 4.44 -9.07 6.45
N ALA A 29 4.68 -9.19 5.16
CA ALA A 29 3.86 -10.02 4.27
C ALA A 29 3.86 -11.49 4.73
N GLU A 30 5.02 -12.04 5.09
CA GLU A 30 5.14 -13.40 5.61
C GLU A 30 4.30 -13.62 6.88
N GLN A 31 4.31 -12.68 7.81
CA GLN A 31 3.51 -12.78 9.03
C GLN A 31 2.01 -12.65 8.75
N VAL A 32 1.60 -11.81 7.80
CA VAL A 32 0.20 -11.71 7.39
C VAL A 32 -0.27 -13.01 6.76
N VAL A 33 0.52 -13.61 5.85
CA VAL A 33 0.21 -14.93 5.26
C VAL A 33 0.07 -15.99 6.36
N LYS A 34 1.02 -16.07 7.28
CA LYS A 34 0.98 -17.04 8.40
C LYS A 34 -0.24 -16.87 9.30
N HIS A 35 -0.71 -15.64 9.47
CA HIS A 35 -1.85 -15.33 10.33
C HIS A 35 -3.19 -15.58 9.65
N THR A 36 -3.30 -15.28 8.35
CA THR A 36 -4.57 -15.29 7.62
C THR A 36 -4.80 -16.55 6.80
N ASP A 37 -3.75 -17.30 6.52
CA ASP A 37 -3.73 -18.41 5.55
C ASP A 37 -4.23 -17.98 4.16
N LYS A 38 -4.03 -16.71 3.81
CA LYS A 38 -4.44 -16.11 2.53
C LYS A 38 -3.28 -15.37 1.87
N PRO A 39 -3.33 -15.18 0.54
CA PRO A 39 -2.25 -14.51 -0.17
C PRO A 39 -2.13 -13.03 0.19
N VAL A 40 -0.89 -12.54 0.07
CA VAL A 40 -0.52 -11.14 0.15
C VAL A 40 0.07 -10.70 -1.19
N LEU A 41 -0.35 -9.55 -1.69
CA LEU A 41 0.16 -8.96 -2.92
C LEU A 41 1.15 -7.83 -2.61
N ILE A 42 2.26 -7.80 -3.34
CA ILE A 42 3.18 -6.67 -3.38
C ILE A 42 3.03 -6.00 -4.74
N LEU A 43 2.68 -4.72 -4.74
CA LEU A 43 2.71 -3.88 -5.93
C LEU A 43 4.03 -3.12 -5.96
N ALA A 44 4.81 -3.30 -7.01
CA ALA A 44 6.09 -2.65 -7.20
C ALA A 44 6.25 -2.20 -8.66
N PHE A 45 7.22 -1.36 -8.95
CA PHE A 45 7.60 -1.09 -10.34
C PHE A 45 8.23 -2.34 -10.97
N LEU A 46 7.98 -2.54 -12.26
CA LEU A 46 8.45 -3.72 -12.99
C LEU A 46 9.96 -3.97 -12.80
N ALA A 47 10.76 -2.92 -12.87
CA ALA A 47 12.22 -3.00 -12.70
C ALA A 47 12.68 -3.46 -11.31
N VAL A 48 11.82 -3.40 -10.29
CA VAL A 48 12.16 -3.74 -8.90
C VAL A 48 11.64 -5.14 -8.52
N SER A 49 10.72 -5.69 -9.28
CA SER A 49 10.06 -6.95 -8.95
C SER A 49 11.04 -8.12 -8.81
N ASP A 50 11.93 -8.28 -9.78
CA ASP A 50 12.95 -9.35 -9.74
C ASP A 50 13.93 -9.18 -8.59
N GLN A 51 14.34 -7.93 -8.31
CA GLN A 51 15.20 -7.63 -7.16
C GLN A 51 14.50 -8.01 -5.83
N THR A 52 13.23 -7.72 -5.69
CA THR A 52 12.45 -8.06 -4.49
C THR A 52 12.36 -9.58 -4.30
N ILE A 53 12.18 -10.34 -5.38
CA ILE A 53 12.19 -11.82 -5.36
C ILE A 53 13.57 -12.34 -4.92
N GLU A 54 14.64 -11.80 -5.48
CA GLU A 54 16.02 -12.21 -5.12
C GLU A 54 16.36 -11.85 -3.67
N GLU A 55 15.93 -10.69 -3.18
CA GLU A 55 16.07 -10.35 -1.77
C GLU A 55 15.26 -11.31 -0.89
N GLY A 56 14.03 -11.65 -1.28
CA GLY A 56 13.22 -12.65 -0.58
C GLY A 56 13.97 -13.98 -0.41
N LYS A 57 14.56 -14.50 -1.48
CA LYS A 57 15.36 -15.74 -1.44
C LYS A 57 16.51 -15.65 -0.42
N LYS A 58 17.23 -14.53 -0.35
CA LYS A 58 18.33 -14.33 0.61
C LYS A 58 17.87 -14.40 2.07
N PHE A 59 16.64 -14.00 2.33
CA PHE A 59 16.06 -14.00 3.69
C PHE A 59 15.15 -15.20 3.96
N GLY A 60 15.08 -16.16 3.04
CA GLY A 60 14.26 -17.36 3.19
C GLY A 60 12.75 -17.09 3.04
N VAL A 61 12.37 -15.99 2.41
CA VAL A 61 10.98 -15.61 2.12
C VAL A 61 10.71 -15.85 0.64
N GLU A 62 9.85 -16.81 0.34
CA GLU A 62 9.45 -17.10 -1.04
C GLU A 62 8.46 -16.06 -1.55
N VAL A 63 8.81 -15.41 -2.66
CA VAL A 63 7.95 -14.46 -3.39
C VAL A 63 7.82 -14.95 -4.83
N LYS A 64 6.59 -14.96 -5.35
CA LYS A 64 6.27 -15.41 -6.71
C LYS A 64 5.66 -14.27 -7.53
N HIS A 65 5.93 -14.25 -8.84
CA HIS A 65 5.17 -13.36 -9.72
C HIS A 65 3.70 -13.77 -9.75
N TRP A 66 2.80 -12.78 -9.62
CA TRP A 66 1.36 -13.02 -9.82
C TRP A 66 1.06 -13.29 -11.28
N SER A 67 0.23 -14.28 -11.57
CA SER A 67 -0.18 -14.64 -12.93
C SER A 67 -1.65 -15.09 -12.94
N GLN A 68 -2.27 -15.12 -14.13
CA GLN A 68 -3.63 -15.62 -14.32
C GLN A 68 -3.78 -17.05 -13.79
N HIS A 69 -2.77 -17.89 -13.96
CA HIS A 69 -2.78 -19.24 -13.43
C HIS A 69 -3.01 -19.28 -11.91
N TYR A 70 -2.40 -18.38 -11.13
CA TYR A 70 -2.64 -18.30 -9.70
C TYR A 70 -4.05 -17.78 -9.40
N GLN A 71 -4.51 -16.77 -10.14
CA GLN A 71 -5.86 -16.24 -9.97
C GLN A 71 -6.92 -17.32 -10.17
N ASP A 72 -6.85 -18.08 -11.25
CA ASP A 72 -7.77 -19.16 -11.56
C ASP A 72 -7.77 -20.23 -10.45
N ARG A 73 -6.60 -20.58 -9.92
CA ARG A 73 -6.45 -21.55 -8.84
C ARG A 73 -7.02 -21.06 -7.51
N TYR A 74 -6.87 -19.79 -7.18
CA TYR A 74 -7.44 -19.23 -5.95
C TYR A 74 -8.95 -19.05 -6.03
N GLN A 75 -9.51 -18.92 -7.22
CA GLN A 75 -10.95 -18.88 -7.45
C GLN A 75 -11.59 -20.28 -7.43
N ASP A 76 -10.84 -21.33 -7.74
CA ASP A 76 -11.31 -22.70 -7.65
C ASP A 76 -11.27 -23.21 -6.20
N CYS A 77 -12.44 -23.21 -5.54
CA CYS A 77 -12.59 -23.67 -4.16
C CYS A 77 -12.29 -25.17 -3.94
N ASN A 78 -12.17 -25.95 -5.02
CA ASN A 78 -11.82 -27.37 -4.96
C ASN A 78 -10.31 -27.61 -5.17
N SER A 79 -9.55 -26.58 -5.49
CA SER A 79 -8.10 -26.73 -5.70
C SER A 79 -7.38 -27.02 -4.36
N PRO A 80 -6.59 -28.11 -4.27
CA PRO A 80 -5.82 -28.47 -3.07
C PRO A 80 -4.58 -27.58 -2.91
N MET A 81 -4.72 -26.29 -3.08
CA MET A 81 -3.60 -25.35 -3.07
C MET A 81 -3.16 -24.96 -1.67
N GLU A 82 -1.87 -24.69 -1.52
CA GLU A 82 -1.35 -23.87 -0.44
C GLU A 82 -2.17 -22.57 -0.36
N ARG A 83 -2.91 -22.40 0.72
CA ARG A 83 -3.90 -21.32 0.84
C ARG A 83 -3.27 -19.94 1.00
N GLY A 84 -1.99 -19.86 1.33
CA GLY A 84 -1.25 -18.62 1.49
C GLY A 84 -0.09 -18.50 0.51
N GLY A 85 0.43 -17.28 0.34
CA GLY A 85 1.62 -17.00 -0.47
C GLY A 85 1.88 -15.52 -0.60
N ILE A 86 3.11 -15.17 -0.92
CA ILE A 86 3.48 -13.78 -1.20
C ILE A 86 3.68 -13.66 -2.70
N PHE A 87 2.93 -12.76 -3.30
CA PHE A 87 2.99 -12.50 -4.74
C PHE A 87 3.39 -11.07 -5.03
N ILE A 88 4.07 -10.87 -6.14
CA ILE A 88 4.48 -9.55 -6.61
C ILE A 88 4.01 -9.34 -8.04
N THR A 89 3.59 -8.12 -8.33
CA THR A 89 3.26 -7.67 -9.70
C THR A 89 3.47 -6.16 -9.83
N ASN A 90 3.35 -5.65 -11.05
CA ASN A 90 3.44 -4.22 -11.29
C ASN A 90 2.07 -3.53 -11.23
N TYR A 91 2.10 -2.21 -11.06
CA TYR A 91 0.90 -1.38 -10.96
C TYR A 91 0.02 -1.40 -12.22
N GLU A 92 0.61 -1.67 -13.40
CA GLU A 92 -0.09 -1.71 -14.68
C GLU A 92 -0.98 -2.95 -14.82
N GLN A 93 -0.71 -4.01 -14.05
CA GLN A 93 -1.47 -5.25 -14.08
C GLN A 93 -2.74 -5.22 -13.22
N LEU A 94 -3.02 -4.13 -12.52
CA LEU A 94 -4.16 -4.03 -11.59
C LEU A 94 -5.52 -4.33 -12.24
N ASP A 95 -5.70 -4.05 -13.54
CA ASP A 95 -6.94 -4.34 -14.26
C ASP A 95 -7.20 -5.85 -14.43
N ASN A 96 -6.17 -6.66 -14.31
CA ASN A 96 -6.21 -8.10 -14.52
C ASN A 96 -6.23 -8.88 -13.20
N ILE A 97 -6.41 -8.20 -12.06
CA ILE A 97 -6.27 -8.79 -10.73
C ILE A 97 -7.60 -8.74 -9.99
N ASP A 98 -8.05 -9.88 -9.51
CA ASP A 98 -9.10 -9.94 -8.51
C ASP A 98 -8.54 -9.58 -7.12
N CYS A 99 -8.68 -8.31 -6.74
CA CYS A 99 -8.17 -7.78 -5.48
C CYS A 99 -8.79 -8.45 -4.24
N SER A 100 -9.98 -9.05 -4.37
CA SER A 100 -10.69 -9.69 -3.25
C SER A 100 -10.02 -10.96 -2.74
N LEU A 101 -9.13 -11.55 -3.53
CA LEU A 101 -8.38 -12.75 -3.16
C LEU A 101 -7.36 -12.49 -2.04
N PHE A 102 -6.88 -11.26 -1.90
CA PHE A 102 -5.77 -10.93 -1.03
C PHE A 102 -6.21 -10.45 0.35
N SER A 103 -5.60 -11.02 1.39
CA SER A 103 -5.76 -10.53 2.76
C SER A 103 -4.86 -9.34 3.08
N GLY A 104 -3.80 -9.15 2.32
CA GLY A 104 -2.84 -8.06 2.52
C GLY A 104 -2.32 -7.48 1.21
N ILE A 105 -2.04 -6.20 1.24
CA ILE A 105 -1.46 -5.44 0.13
C ILE A 105 -0.29 -4.60 0.61
N VAL A 106 0.84 -4.73 -0.06
CA VAL A 106 2.02 -3.84 0.07
C VAL A 106 2.09 -2.98 -1.18
N CYS A 107 2.19 -1.67 -1.01
CA CYS A 107 2.50 -0.76 -2.11
C CYS A 107 3.95 -0.30 -1.94
N ASP A 108 4.89 -0.90 -2.70
CA ASP A 108 6.27 -0.44 -2.74
C ASP A 108 6.34 0.83 -3.60
N GLU A 109 7.07 1.83 -3.10
CA GLU A 109 7.09 3.19 -3.64
C GLU A 109 5.67 3.77 -3.79
N SER A 110 4.91 3.76 -2.70
CA SER A 110 3.50 4.21 -2.66
C SER A 110 3.30 5.69 -3.01
N SER A 111 4.37 6.45 -3.25
CA SER A 111 4.29 7.79 -3.83
C SER A 111 3.53 7.85 -5.16
N ILE A 112 3.37 6.71 -5.86
CA ILE A 112 2.52 6.61 -7.05
C ILE A 112 1.04 6.97 -6.78
N ILE A 113 0.57 6.79 -5.54
CA ILE A 113 -0.81 7.10 -5.14
C ILE A 113 -1.04 8.61 -4.97
N LYS A 114 0.01 9.42 -4.96
CA LYS A 114 -0.08 10.87 -4.72
C LYS A 114 -0.83 11.65 -5.80
N ASN A 115 -0.84 11.15 -7.04
CA ASN A 115 -1.55 11.81 -8.14
C ASN A 115 -3.06 11.76 -7.92
N PHE A 116 -3.68 12.94 -7.75
CA PHE A 116 -5.08 13.08 -7.37
C PHE A 116 -6.06 12.57 -8.45
N GLU A 117 -5.67 12.60 -9.71
CA GLU A 117 -6.50 12.24 -10.87
C GLU A 117 -6.04 10.94 -11.56
N GLY A 118 -5.13 10.18 -10.94
CA GLY A 118 -4.56 8.99 -11.54
C GLY A 118 -5.52 7.79 -11.50
N SER A 119 -5.77 7.15 -12.65
CA SER A 119 -6.55 5.91 -12.73
C SER A 119 -5.98 4.81 -11.82
N ILE A 120 -4.65 4.75 -11.66
CA ILE A 120 -3.95 3.79 -10.78
C ILE A 120 -4.35 4.01 -9.31
N ARG A 121 -4.40 5.26 -8.85
CA ARG A 121 -4.84 5.59 -7.49
C ARG A 121 -6.25 5.06 -7.22
N GLU A 122 -7.19 5.36 -8.10
CA GLU A 122 -8.58 4.93 -7.96
C GLU A 122 -8.69 3.40 -7.89
N LYS A 123 -7.98 2.70 -8.76
CA LYS A 123 -7.94 1.23 -8.78
C LYS A 123 -7.38 0.64 -7.49
N ILE A 124 -6.30 1.23 -6.94
CA ILE A 124 -5.71 0.75 -5.68
C ILE A 124 -6.67 0.98 -4.51
N ILE A 125 -7.23 2.18 -4.39
CA ILE A 125 -8.10 2.54 -3.27
C ILE A 125 -9.41 1.74 -3.32
N SER A 126 -10.05 1.65 -4.48
CA SER A 126 -11.31 0.92 -4.64
C SER A 126 -11.12 -0.59 -4.59
N GLY A 127 -10.13 -1.12 -5.31
CA GLY A 127 -9.89 -2.56 -5.40
C GLY A 127 -9.50 -3.19 -4.05
N PHE A 128 -8.71 -2.47 -3.25
CA PHE A 128 -8.29 -2.97 -1.94
C PHE A 128 -9.03 -2.31 -0.77
N ARG A 129 -10.22 -1.73 -1.01
CA ARG A 129 -11.00 -1.04 0.05
C ARG A 129 -11.19 -1.92 1.28
N ASP A 130 -11.60 -3.15 1.08
CA ASP A 130 -11.99 -4.10 2.15
C ASP A 130 -10.82 -4.97 2.62
N THR A 131 -9.64 -4.86 2.00
CA THR A 131 -8.45 -5.60 2.41
C THR A 131 -8.05 -5.21 3.82
N PRO A 132 -7.94 -6.18 4.76
CA PRO A 132 -7.71 -5.88 6.17
C PRO A 132 -6.29 -5.39 6.46
N TYR A 133 -5.29 -5.90 5.74
CA TYR A 133 -3.88 -5.60 5.97
C TYR A 133 -3.33 -4.73 4.84
N LYS A 134 -2.88 -3.50 5.14
CA LYS A 134 -2.39 -2.54 4.14
C LYS A 134 -1.08 -1.92 4.58
N LEU A 135 -0.08 -1.94 3.70
CA LEU A 135 1.25 -1.42 3.97
C LEU A 135 1.79 -0.56 2.82
N PRO A 136 1.40 0.71 2.71
CA PRO A 136 2.09 1.63 1.81
C PRO A 136 3.48 1.96 2.33
N CYS A 137 4.48 1.89 1.45
CA CYS A 137 5.89 2.13 1.76
C CYS A 137 6.47 3.14 0.78
N THR A 138 7.10 4.20 1.27
CA THR A 138 7.82 5.17 0.43
C THR A 138 8.86 5.96 1.23
N ALA A 139 9.85 6.50 0.53
CA ALA A 139 10.77 7.48 1.09
C ALA A 139 10.20 8.91 1.02
N THR A 140 9.24 9.15 0.14
CA THR A 140 8.69 10.48 -0.18
C THR A 140 7.16 10.49 -0.10
N PRO A 141 6.58 10.43 1.12
CA PRO A 141 5.13 10.36 1.29
C PRO A 141 4.40 11.62 0.85
N SER A 142 5.02 12.78 1.01
CA SER A 142 4.47 14.10 0.61
C SER A 142 5.60 15.02 0.13
N PRO A 143 6.20 14.73 -1.05
CA PRO A 143 7.40 15.45 -1.47
C PRO A 143 7.15 16.93 -1.84
N ASN A 144 5.96 17.29 -2.24
CA ASN A 144 5.63 18.64 -2.70
C ASN A 144 4.68 19.36 -1.75
N ASP A 145 3.68 18.67 -1.22
CA ASP A 145 2.60 19.27 -0.45
C ASP A 145 2.08 18.29 0.63
N PRO A 146 1.91 18.76 1.89
CA PRO A 146 1.29 17.94 2.94
C PRO A 146 -0.04 17.29 2.55
N MET A 147 -0.83 17.90 1.66
CA MET A 147 -2.09 17.32 1.17
C MET A 147 -1.93 15.97 0.47
N GLU A 148 -0.75 15.64 -0.03
CA GLU A 148 -0.47 14.36 -0.68
C GLU A 148 -0.66 13.17 0.28
N LEU A 149 -0.50 13.38 1.60
CA LEU A 149 -0.77 12.36 2.62
C LEU A 149 -2.24 11.94 2.66
N GLY A 150 -3.17 12.78 2.20
CA GLY A 150 -4.59 12.44 2.14
C GLY A 150 -4.90 11.18 1.34
N ASN A 151 -4.12 10.92 0.30
CA ASN A 151 -4.28 9.71 -0.50
C ASN A 151 -3.82 8.45 0.25
N HIS A 152 -2.74 8.55 1.03
CA HIS A 152 -2.31 7.46 1.92
C HIS A 152 -3.32 7.21 3.04
N SER A 153 -3.89 8.28 3.61
CA SER A 153 -4.96 8.22 4.59
C SER A 153 -6.19 7.49 4.06
N GLU A 154 -6.63 7.85 2.87
CA GLU A 154 -7.78 7.24 2.20
C GLU A 154 -7.52 5.77 1.86
N PHE A 155 -6.34 5.44 1.34
CA PHE A 155 -5.94 4.07 1.08
C PHE A 155 -5.94 3.22 2.36
N LEU A 156 -5.43 3.75 3.46
CA LEU A 156 -5.44 3.07 4.76
C LEU A 156 -6.84 3.01 5.38
N GLY A 157 -7.80 3.79 4.87
CA GLY A 157 -9.15 3.86 5.41
C GLY A 157 -9.24 4.57 6.76
N VAL A 158 -8.35 5.50 7.02
CA VAL A 158 -8.35 6.32 8.25
C VAL A 158 -9.36 7.46 8.11
N MET A 159 -9.26 8.24 7.03
CA MET A 159 -10.22 9.26 6.62
C MET A 159 -10.10 9.52 5.12
N SER A 160 -11.15 9.97 4.50
CA SER A 160 -11.10 10.38 3.11
C SER A 160 -10.23 11.65 2.94
N ARG A 161 -9.69 11.83 1.74
CA ARG A 161 -8.95 13.06 1.43
C ARG A 161 -9.78 14.33 1.67
N ASN A 162 -11.06 14.29 1.34
CA ASN A 162 -11.95 15.44 1.53
C ASN A 162 -12.16 15.77 3.01
N GLU A 163 -12.32 14.76 3.87
CA GLU A 163 -12.39 14.95 5.32
C GLU A 163 -11.10 15.54 5.87
N MET A 164 -9.95 15.05 5.43
CA MET A 164 -8.64 15.58 5.82
C MET A 164 -8.49 17.05 5.43
N LEU A 165 -8.86 17.41 4.20
CA LEU A 165 -8.84 18.80 3.74
C LEU A 165 -9.76 19.68 4.57
N ALA A 166 -11.00 19.25 4.84
CA ALA A 166 -11.94 20.01 5.64
C ALA A 166 -11.46 20.22 7.09
N MET A 167 -10.81 19.21 7.67
CA MET A 167 -10.33 19.29 9.05
C MET A 167 -9.07 20.16 9.20
N TYR A 168 -8.09 19.96 8.35
CA TYR A 168 -6.74 20.49 8.57
C TYR A 168 -6.33 21.63 7.64
N PHE A 169 -7.00 21.80 6.52
CA PHE A 169 -6.61 22.77 5.50
C PHE A 169 -7.64 23.86 5.30
N VAL A 170 -7.22 24.97 4.75
CA VAL A 170 -8.07 26.11 4.34
C VAL A 170 -7.63 26.59 2.95
N HIS A 171 -8.59 27.01 2.14
CA HIS A 171 -8.30 27.69 0.88
C HIS A 171 -7.65 29.03 1.12
N ASP A 172 -6.55 29.28 0.41
CA ASP A 172 -5.90 30.60 0.38
C ASP A 172 -6.69 31.52 -0.58
N GLY A 173 -7.46 32.41 -0.01
CA GLY A 173 -8.50 33.31 -0.51
C GLY A 173 -8.42 33.95 -1.90
N GLY A 174 -7.96 33.31 -2.95
CA GLY A 174 -7.98 33.86 -4.32
C GLY A 174 -7.75 32.85 -5.44
N GLU A 175 -7.09 31.74 -5.18
CA GLU A 175 -6.89 30.68 -6.17
C GLU A 175 -7.49 29.37 -5.63
N THR A 176 -8.47 28.83 -6.33
CA THR A 176 -9.20 27.61 -5.93
C THR A 176 -8.37 26.34 -5.83
N SER A 177 -7.13 26.38 -6.30
CA SER A 177 -6.18 25.27 -6.27
C SER A 177 -5.21 25.29 -5.09
N LYS A 178 -5.09 26.43 -4.38
CA LYS A 178 -4.10 26.55 -3.27
C LYS A 178 -4.74 26.32 -1.93
N TRP A 179 -4.27 25.27 -1.27
CA TRP A 179 -4.62 24.93 0.09
C TRP A 179 -3.41 25.19 1.01
N ARG A 180 -3.67 25.64 2.22
CA ARG A 180 -2.64 25.71 3.25
C ARG A 180 -3.13 25.08 4.54
N LEU A 181 -2.20 24.51 5.29
CA LEU A 181 -2.47 23.94 6.59
C LEU A 181 -2.94 25.05 7.56
N LYS A 182 -4.01 24.79 8.33
CA LYS A 182 -4.49 25.69 9.37
C LYS A 182 -3.46 25.80 10.48
N GLY A 183 -3.05 26.98 10.89
CA GLY A 183 -1.97 27.17 11.87
C GLY A 183 -2.26 26.49 13.22
N HIS A 184 -3.52 26.44 13.67
CA HIS A 184 -3.91 25.77 14.91
C HIS A 184 -4.05 24.23 14.75
N ALA A 185 -3.99 23.71 13.52
CA ALA A 185 -4.12 22.29 13.23
C ALA A 185 -2.78 21.63 12.90
N ASP A 186 -1.69 22.41 12.78
CA ASP A 186 -0.38 21.94 12.35
C ASP A 186 0.12 20.78 13.22
N GLN A 187 0.21 20.97 14.52
CA GLN A 187 0.65 19.93 15.44
C GLN A 187 -0.22 18.66 15.35
N ARG A 188 -1.55 18.82 15.32
CA ARG A 188 -2.48 17.69 15.26
C ARG A 188 -2.40 16.94 13.93
N TYR A 189 -2.09 17.64 12.86
CA TYR A 189 -1.90 17.03 11.55
C TYR A 189 -0.67 16.11 11.51
N TRP A 190 0.43 16.54 12.13
CA TRP A 190 1.66 15.74 12.18
C TRP A 190 1.65 14.65 13.26
N ASP A 191 0.82 14.77 14.27
CA ASP A 191 0.61 13.74 15.29
C ASP A 191 -0.32 12.60 14.83
N TRP A 192 -1.05 12.85 13.75
CA TRP A 192 -1.98 11.90 13.12
C TRP A 192 -1.25 10.92 12.20
#